data_bc9b9db675a3c0745ed72febbe6ddc77
#
_entry.id   bc9b9db675a3c0745ed72febbe6ddc77
#
_cell.length_a   1.000
_cell.length_b   1.000
_cell.length_c   1.000
_cell.angle_alpha   90.00
_cell.angle_beta   90.00
_cell.angle_gamma   90.00
#
_symmetry.space_group_name_H-M   'P 1'
#
loop_
_entity.id
_entity.type
_entity.pdbx_description
1 polymer ?
#
loop_
_entity_poly.entity_id
_entity_poly.type
_entity_poly.pdbx_seq_one_letter_code
_entity_poly.pdbx_strand_id
1 'polypeptide(L)'
;MTKVKICGLSTKGAVEVAVSAGADYIGFVFAPSKRQVTLDQATELAKLIPSHIQKVGVFVSPSQSELLEAIDKVGLDLVQIHGQVADNLFEDLPCASIQAVQVDGDGHVPNSQADYLLFDAPVAGSGRTFDWGQLDTTDLSQPFFIAGGLNEDNVEEAIQHFTPFAVDVSSGVETDGQKDHEKIIRFIERVKNGISRTK
;
A
#
# COMPACT_ATOMS: atom_id res chain seq x y z
N MET A 1 -3.15 -0.89 16.91
CA MET A 1 -3.41 -2.07 16.03
C MET A 1 -2.93 -1.70 14.64
N THR A 2 -2.08 -2.54 14.05
CA THR A 2 -1.57 -2.33 12.68
C THR A 2 -2.70 -2.35 11.68
N LYS A 3 -2.71 -1.40 10.73
CA LYS A 3 -3.70 -1.29 9.66
C LYS A 3 -3.31 -2.18 8.47
N VAL A 4 -4.27 -2.46 7.58
CA VAL A 4 -4.03 -3.30 6.40
C VAL A 4 -4.45 -2.60 5.12
N LYS A 5 -3.54 -2.59 4.13
CA LYS A 5 -3.77 -2.10 2.78
C LYS A 5 -3.75 -3.27 1.79
N ILE A 6 -4.78 -3.35 0.96
CA ILE A 6 -4.84 -4.28 -0.18
C ILE A 6 -4.62 -3.48 -1.46
N CYS A 7 -3.50 -3.72 -2.12
CA CYS A 7 -3.03 -2.92 -3.26
C CYS A 7 -3.28 -3.61 -4.61
N GLY A 8 -3.57 -2.80 -5.64
CA GLY A 8 -3.73 -3.26 -7.02
C GLY A 8 -5.06 -3.98 -7.27
N LEU A 9 -6.13 -3.51 -6.64
CA LEU A 9 -7.48 -3.99 -6.92
C LEU A 9 -7.99 -3.37 -8.24
N SER A 10 -8.47 -4.23 -9.14
CA SER A 10 -8.92 -3.83 -10.48
C SER A 10 -10.30 -4.39 -10.85
N THR A 11 -10.91 -5.18 -9.97
CA THR A 11 -12.22 -5.80 -10.20
C THR A 11 -13.17 -5.50 -9.05
N LYS A 12 -14.48 -5.43 -9.38
CA LYS A 12 -15.55 -5.21 -8.41
C LYS A 12 -15.52 -6.25 -7.29
N GLY A 13 -15.43 -7.54 -7.63
CA GLY A 13 -15.44 -8.63 -6.65
C GLY A 13 -14.28 -8.53 -5.64
N ALA A 14 -13.06 -8.19 -6.12
CA ALA A 14 -11.92 -8.04 -5.24
C ALA A 14 -12.05 -6.83 -4.29
N VAL A 15 -12.64 -5.71 -4.76
CA VAL A 15 -12.94 -4.56 -3.91
C VAL A 15 -13.98 -4.92 -2.85
N GLU A 16 -15.11 -5.55 -3.24
CA GLU A 16 -16.17 -5.96 -2.32
C GLU A 16 -15.66 -6.91 -1.23
N VAL A 17 -14.78 -7.86 -1.60
CA VAL A 17 -14.19 -8.79 -0.64
C VAL A 17 -13.25 -8.05 0.32
N ALA A 18 -12.36 -7.18 -0.17
CA ALA A 18 -11.46 -6.42 0.69
C ALA A 18 -12.22 -5.51 1.67
N VAL A 19 -13.29 -4.85 1.21
CA VAL A 19 -14.19 -4.05 2.05
C VAL A 19 -14.84 -4.92 3.13
N SER A 20 -15.45 -6.04 2.73
CA SER A 20 -16.18 -6.92 3.65
C SER A 20 -15.27 -7.59 4.67
N ALA A 21 -14.03 -7.90 4.29
CA ALA A 21 -13.03 -8.47 5.19
C ALA A 21 -12.40 -7.45 6.15
N GLY A 22 -12.64 -6.15 5.95
CA GLY A 22 -12.21 -5.09 6.86
C GLY A 22 -10.83 -4.51 6.53
N ALA A 23 -10.49 -4.36 5.25
CA ALA A 23 -9.33 -3.56 4.84
C ALA A 23 -9.47 -2.12 5.35
N ASP A 24 -8.34 -1.50 5.72
CA ASP A 24 -8.31 -0.08 6.10
C ASP A 24 -8.01 0.82 4.89
N TYR A 25 -7.25 0.27 3.91
CA TYR A 25 -6.85 0.97 2.69
C TYR A 25 -7.06 0.07 1.47
N ILE A 26 -7.48 0.67 0.37
CA ILE A 26 -7.60 0.03 -0.95
C ILE A 26 -6.77 0.82 -1.95
N GLY A 27 -5.83 0.13 -2.63
CA GLY A 27 -4.91 0.72 -3.60
C GLY A 27 -5.32 0.48 -5.05
N PHE A 28 -5.39 1.55 -5.84
CA PHE A 28 -5.56 1.55 -7.29
C PHE A 28 -4.23 1.93 -7.97
N VAL A 29 -3.75 1.13 -8.90
CA VAL A 29 -2.48 1.36 -9.58
C VAL A 29 -2.72 2.08 -10.90
N PHE A 30 -2.16 3.29 -11.03
CA PHE A 30 -2.25 4.10 -12.25
C PHE A 30 -0.98 3.98 -13.10
N ALA A 31 0.11 3.47 -12.54
CA ALA A 31 1.35 3.21 -13.27
C ALA A 31 1.22 1.96 -14.18
N PRO A 32 1.99 1.92 -15.30
CA PRO A 32 2.01 0.77 -16.20
C PRO A 32 2.35 -0.54 -15.47
N SER A 33 1.40 -1.44 -15.41
CA SER A 33 1.55 -2.76 -14.79
C SER A 33 0.37 -3.66 -15.19
N LYS A 34 0.48 -4.96 -14.87
CA LYS A 34 -0.66 -5.89 -15.02
C LYS A 34 -1.88 -5.55 -14.12
N ARG A 35 -1.69 -4.65 -13.15
CA ARG A 35 -2.73 -4.20 -12.20
C ARG A 35 -3.25 -2.80 -12.50
N GLN A 36 -2.79 -2.21 -13.61
CA GLN A 36 -3.17 -0.85 -13.96
C GLN A 36 -4.68 -0.74 -14.19
N VAL A 37 -5.26 0.34 -13.66
CA VAL A 37 -6.63 0.77 -13.93
C VAL A 37 -6.62 2.17 -14.54
N THR A 38 -7.64 2.48 -15.34
CA THR A 38 -7.89 3.85 -15.79
C THR A 38 -8.55 4.66 -14.67
N LEU A 39 -8.53 5.99 -14.78
CA LEU A 39 -9.24 6.86 -13.84
C LEU A 39 -10.75 6.54 -13.81
N ASP A 40 -11.38 6.26 -14.96
CA ASP A 40 -12.79 5.90 -15.04
C ASP A 40 -13.10 4.58 -14.32
N GLN A 41 -12.24 3.55 -14.53
CA GLN A 41 -12.38 2.28 -13.82
C GLN A 41 -12.25 2.47 -12.30
N ALA A 42 -11.22 3.23 -11.86
CA ALA A 42 -11.01 3.51 -10.44
C ALA A 42 -12.19 4.30 -9.83
N THR A 43 -12.76 5.25 -10.57
CA THR A 43 -13.95 6.01 -10.14
C THR A 43 -15.16 5.10 -9.90
N GLU A 44 -15.42 4.14 -10.80
CA GLU A 44 -16.52 3.19 -10.62
C GLU A 44 -16.26 2.24 -9.42
N LEU A 45 -15.02 1.77 -9.27
CA LEU A 45 -14.64 0.91 -8.13
C LEU A 45 -14.69 1.68 -6.80
N ALA A 46 -14.31 2.94 -6.79
CA ALA A 46 -14.31 3.79 -5.60
C ALA A 46 -15.73 3.97 -5.00
N LYS A 47 -16.79 3.90 -5.81
CA LYS A 47 -18.18 3.96 -5.34
C LYS A 47 -18.58 2.80 -4.42
N LEU A 48 -17.83 1.69 -4.46
CA LEU A 48 -18.07 0.51 -3.63
C LEU A 48 -17.39 0.60 -2.27
N ILE A 49 -16.54 1.61 -2.06
CA ILE A 49 -15.70 1.75 -0.87
C ILE A 49 -16.39 2.73 0.09
N PRO A 50 -16.76 2.28 1.30
CA PRO A 50 -17.36 3.15 2.29
C PRO A 50 -16.33 4.16 2.85
N SER A 51 -16.79 5.30 3.33
CA SER A 51 -15.96 6.45 3.72
C SER A 51 -14.96 6.20 4.85
N HIS A 52 -15.11 5.11 5.60
CA HIS A 52 -14.16 4.74 6.67
C HIS A 52 -12.96 3.95 6.13
N ILE A 53 -12.96 3.52 4.86
CA ILE A 53 -11.84 2.87 4.18
C ILE A 53 -11.19 3.86 3.22
N GLN A 54 -9.88 4.02 3.31
CA GLN A 54 -9.15 5.03 2.56
C GLN A 54 -8.77 4.53 1.17
N LYS A 55 -9.00 5.33 0.13
CA LYS A 55 -8.64 5.07 -1.26
C LYS A 55 -7.26 5.63 -1.57
N VAL A 56 -6.35 4.78 -2.01
CA VAL A 56 -4.95 5.13 -2.30
C VAL A 56 -4.69 5.01 -3.80
N GLY A 57 -4.27 6.09 -4.44
CA GLY A 57 -3.76 6.06 -5.81
C GLY A 57 -2.27 5.77 -5.83
N VAL A 58 -1.82 4.79 -6.61
CA VAL A 58 -0.40 4.40 -6.70
C VAL A 58 0.17 4.81 -8.05
N PHE A 59 1.26 5.58 -8.00
CA PHE A 59 1.91 6.21 -9.15
C PHE A 59 3.41 5.92 -9.16
N VAL A 60 4.03 6.10 -10.35
CA VAL A 60 5.49 6.06 -10.53
C VAL A 60 5.93 7.35 -11.20
N SER A 61 6.71 8.16 -10.50
CA SER A 61 7.25 9.45 -10.98
C SER A 61 6.19 10.35 -11.66
N PRO A 62 5.02 10.59 -11.02
CA PRO A 62 3.95 11.37 -11.63
C PRO A 62 4.27 12.85 -11.66
N SER A 63 3.63 13.58 -12.57
CA SER A 63 3.52 15.04 -12.50
C SER A 63 2.45 15.44 -11.45
N GLN A 64 2.55 16.67 -10.96
CA GLN A 64 1.54 17.23 -10.04
C GLN A 64 0.14 17.26 -10.68
N SER A 65 0.05 17.57 -11.98
CA SER A 65 -1.24 17.61 -12.69
C SER A 65 -1.91 16.23 -12.76
N GLU A 66 -1.14 15.16 -12.96
CA GLU A 66 -1.67 13.79 -12.96
C GLU A 66 -2.20 13.40 -11.57
N LEU A 67 -1.50 13.80 -10.51
CA LEU A 67 -1.97 13.57 -9.14
C LEU A 67 -3.29 14.31 -8.85
N LEU A 68 -3.34 15.60 -9.15
CA LEU A 68 -4.52 16.43 -8.89
C LEU A 68 -5.75 15.96 -9.69
N GLU A 69 -5.56 15.56 -10.96
CA GLU A 69 -6.64 14.98 -11.77
C GLU A 69 -7.18 13.69 -11.16
N ALA A 70 -6.29 12.79 -10.73
CA ALA A 70 -6.71 11.52 -10.14
C ALA A 70 -7.39 11.71 -8.78
N ILE A 71 -6.87 12.60 -7.94
CA ILE A 71 -7.45 12.92 -6.63
C ILE A 71 -8.88 13.44 -6.80
N ASP A 72 -9.08 14.41 -7.68
CA ASP A 72 -10.40 15.00 -7.92
C ASP A 72 -11.38 13.99 -8.53
N LYS A 73 -10.96 13.31 -9.60
CA LYS A 73 -11.84 12.43 -10.38
C LYS A 73 -12.25 11.16 -9.64
N VAL A 74 -11.32 10.55 -8.90
CA VAL A 74 -11.54 9.27 -8.19
C VAL A 74 -11.99 9.50 -6.74
N GLY A 75 -11.70 10.68 -6.19
CA GLY A 75 -11.90 10.99 -4.78
C GLY A 75 -10.91 10.23 -3.91
N LEU A 76 -9.61 10.30 -4.25
CA LEU A 76 -8.55 9.64 -3.50
C LEU A 76 -8.35 10.31 -2.15
N ASP A 77 -8.11 9.50 -1.12
CA ASP A 77 -7.80 9.97 0.24
C ASP A 77 -6.29 10.05 0.46
N LEU A 78 -5.50 9.26 -0.30
CA LEU A 78 -4.04 9.28 -0.29
C LEU A 78 -3.48 9.05 -1.70
N VAL A 79 -2.26 9.56 -1.93
CA VAL A 79 -1.44 9.21 -3.08
C VAL A 79 -0.16 8.50 -2.62
N GLN A 80 0.20 7.41 -3.27
CA GLN A 80 1.44 6.66 -3.05
C GLN A 80 2.33 6.81 -4.27
N ILE A 81 3.56 7.28 -4.06
CA ILE A 81 4.48 7.63 -5.14
C ILE A 81 5.73 6.78 -5.05
N HIS A 82 5.99 6.04 -6.11
CA HIS A 82 7.23 5.30 -6.36
C HIS A 82 8.13 6.08 -7.32
N GLY A 83 9.42 5.76 -7.31
CA GLY A 83 10.41 6.33 -8.24
C GLY A 83 10.89 7.71 -7.81
N GLN A 84 11.17 8.56 -8.79
CA GLN A 84 11.68 9.92 -8.52
C GLN A 84 10.55 10.83 -8.08
N VAL A 85 10.80 11.57 -7.02
CA VAL A 85 9.87 12.56 -6.46
C VAL A 85 10.55 13.92 -6.56
N ALA A 86 9.87 14.90 -7.18
CA ALA A 86 10.35 16.27 -7.17
C ALA A 86 10.26 16.87 -5.76
N ASP A 87 11.18 17.74 -5.38
CA ASP A 87 11.33 18.27 -4.02
C ASP A 87 10.04 18.87 -3.43
N ASN A 88 9.18 19.42 -4.28
CA ASN A 88 7.93 20.09 -3.89
C ASN A 88 6.66 19.29 -4.24
N LEU A 89 6.78 18.02 -4.66
CA LEU A 89 5.63 17.26 -5.15
C LEU A 89 4.59 16.99 -4.07
N PHE A 90 5.01 16.88 -2.82
CA PHE A 90 4.11 16.67 -1.68
C PHE A 90 3.52 17.97 -1.11
N GLU A 91 4.10 19.13 -1.48
CA GLU A 91 3.54 20.43 -1.10
C GLU A 91 2.21 20.65 -1.82
N ASP A 92 1.26 21.24 -1.15
CA ASP A 92 -0.05 21.62 -1.70
C ASP A 92 -0.92 20.46 -2.25
N LEU A 93 -0.65 19.21 -1.87
CA LEU A 93 -1.58 18.11 -2.18
C LEU A 93 -2.84 18.22 -1.29
N PRO A 94 -4.04 18.08 -1.86
CA PRO A 94 -5.29 18.15 -1.10
C PRO A 94 -5.61 16.86 -0.30
N CYS A 95 -4.72 15.88 -0.31
CA CYS A 95 -4.85 14.62 0.39
C CYS A 95 -3.51 14.18 0.97
N ALA A 96 -3.51 13.17 1.84
CA ALA A 96 -2.29 12.63 2.43
C ALA A 96 -1.42 11.91 1.39
N SER A 97 -0.11 11.80 1.69
CA SER A 97 0.91 11.28 0.79
C SER A 97 1.72 10.15 1.41
N ILE A 98 2.11 9.18 0.58
CA ILE A 98 2.99 8.07 0.92
C ILE A 98 4.16 8.08 -0.06
N GLN A 99 5.39 8.21 0.43
CA GLN A 99 6.57 7.99 -0.39
C GLN A 99 7.01 6.53 -0.28
N ALA A 100 7.04 5.83 -1.41
CA ALA A 100 7.57 4.47 -1.47
C ALA A 100 9.09 4.50 -1.59
N VAL A 101 9.76 3.79 -0.69
CA VAL A 101 11.21 3.66 -0.59
C VAL A 101 11.57 2.21 -0.85
N GLN A 102 12.45 1.97 -1.81
CA GLN A 102 13.01 0.64 -2.01
C GLN A 102 14.11 0.41 -0.99
N VAL A 103 14.03 -0.70 -0.27
CA VAL A 103 15.06 -1.10 0.69
C VAL A 103 16.15 -1.84 -0.08
N ASP A 104 17.21 -1.12 -0.44
CA ASP A 104 18.44 -1.65 -1.01
C ASP A 104 19.52 -1.79 0.09
N GLY A 105 20.60 -2.50 -0.22
CA GLY A 105 21.51 -3.09 0.76
C GLY A 105 22.26 -2.15 1.73
N ASP A 106 22.01 -0.83 1.70
CA ASP A 106 22.59 0.12 2.68
C ASP A 106 21.56 0.63 3.71
N GLY A 107 20.29 0.23 3.58
CA GLY A 107 19.25 0.56 4.55
C GLY A 107 18.94 2.05 4.70
N HIS A 108 19.43 2.88 3.75
CA HIS A 108 19.26 4.33 3.84
C HIS A 108 17.78 4.73 3.68
N VAL A 109 17.27 5.45 4.67
CA VAL A 109 15.94 6.07 4.61
C VAL A 109 16.09 7.51 4.17
N PRO A 110 15.52 7.91 3.01
CA PRO A 110 15.60 9.28 2.55
C PRO A 110 14.83 10.22 3.48
N ASN A 111 15.31 11.46 3.60
CA ASN A 111 14.49 12.52 4.19
C ASN A 111 13.28 12.79 3.28
N SER A 112 12.08 12.68 3.81
CA SER A 112 10.84 12.79 3.05
C SER A 112 9.91 13.83 3.66
N GLN A 113 9.22 14.58 2.80
CA GLN A 113 8.13 15.49 3.17
C GLN A 113 6.75 14.81 3.10
N ALA A 114 6.67 13.54 2.70
CA ALA A 114 5.42 12.80 2.69
C ALA A 114 4.89 12.56 4.11
N ASP A 115 3.57 12.38 4.26
CA ASP A 115 2.95 12.07 5.56
C ASP A 115 3.33 10.68 6.06
N TYR A 116 3.58 9.75 5.13
CA TYR A 116 3.94 8.36 5.40
C TYR A 116 5.10 7.91 4.52
N LEU A 117 5.88 6.96 5.04
CA LEU A 117 6.81 6.16 4.24
C LEU A 117 6.20 4.79 3.95
N LEU A 118 6.59 4.16 2.84
CA LEU A 118 6.31 2.76 2.55
C LEU A 118 7.61 2.09 2.14
N PHE A 119 8.03 1.09 2.90
CA PHE A 119 9.22 0.29 2.58
C PHE A 119 8.83 -0.94 1.78
N ASP A 120 9.38 -1.07 0.58
CA ASP A 120 9.12 -2.17 -0.36
C ASP A 120 10.42 -2.91 -0.70
N ALA A 121 10.30 -4.16 -1.10
CA ALA A 121 11.43 -4.94 -1.60
C ALA A 121 12.05 -4.27 -2.84
N PRO A 122 13.36 -4.49 -3.13
CA PRO A 122 14.06 -3.87 -4.24
C PRO A 122 13.38 -4.05 -5.60
N VAL A 123 12.62 -5.13 -5.76
CA VAL A 123 11.79 -5.37 -6.95
C VAL A 123 10.33 -5.40 -6.54
N ALA A 124 9.69 -4.25 -6.61
CA ALA A 124 8.29 -4.07 -6.25
C ALA A 124 7.38 -5.09 -6.96
N GLY A 125 6.49 -5.74 -6.19
CA GLY A 125 5.54 -6.72 -6.71
C GLY A 125 6.13 -8.05 -7.15
N SER A 126 7.41 -8.34 -6.85
CA SER A 126 8.08 -9.61 -7.15
C SER A 126 7.60 -10.79 -6.29
N GLY A 127 6.94 -10.50 -5.16
CA GLY A 127 6.56 -11.50 -4.16
C GLY A 127 7.72 -12.00 -3.30
N ARG A 128 8.91 -11.37 -3.40
CA ARG A 128 10.07 -11.66 -2.54
C ARG A 128 10.15 -10.66 -1.41
N THR A 129 10.45 -11.12 -0.20
CA THR A 129 10.79 -10.25 0.93
C THR A 129 12.20 -9.71 0.75
N PHE A 130 12.48 -8.52 1.30
CA PHE A 130 13.84 -8.06 1.51
C PHE A 130 14.40 -8.62 2.84
N ASP A 131 15.70 -8.50 3.04
CA ASP A 131 16.32 -8.83 4.33
C ASP A 131 15.91 -7.77 5.36
N TRP A 132 15.00 -8.12 6.25
CA TRP A 132 14.47 -7.23 7.27
C TRP A 132 15.53 -6.67 8.22
N GLY A 133 16.64 -7.38 8.40
CA GLY A 133 17.77 -6.90 9.19
C GLY A 133 18.51 -5.70 8.59
N GLN A 134 18.25 -5.36 7.32
CA GLN A 134 18.86 -4.21 6.64
C GLN A 134 18.07 -2.91 6.85
N LEU A 135 16.84 -2.96 7.36
CA LEU A 135 16.00 -1.79 7.61
C LEU A 135 15.93 -1.48 9.10
N ASP A 136 16.56 -0.39 9.50
CA ASP A 136 16.42 0.14 10.86
C ASP A 136 15.33 1.20 10.89
N THR A 137 14.24 0.92 11.61
CA THR A 137 13.09 1.82 11.78
C THR A 137 13.06 2.49 13.15
N THR A 138 14.08 2.30 14.00
CA THR A 138 14.09 2.71 15.41
C THR A 138 14.00 4.23 15.57
N ASP A 139 14.66 4.99 14.70
CA ASP A 139 14.71 6.46 14.76
C ASP A 139 13.70 7.14 13.83
N LEU A 140 12.79 6.39 13.20
CA LEU A 140 11.80 6.97 12.31
C LEU A 140 10.71 7.70 13.10
N SER A 141 10.58 8.99 12.85
CA SER A 141 9.49 9.80 13.41
C SER A 141 8.20 9.72 12.58
N GLN A 142 8.31 9.42 11.29
CA GLN A 142 7.17 9.28 10.37
C GLN A 142 6.53 7.92 10.52
N PRO A 143 5.19 7.83 10.52
CA PRO A 143 4.50 6.54 10.44
C PRO A 143 4.79 5.88 9.09
N PHE A 144 4.93 4.55 9.09
CA PHE A 144 5.34 3.84 7.90
C PHE A 144 4.53 2.56 7.65
N PHE A 145 4.50 2.20 6.37
CA PHE A 145 3.95 0.95 5.85
C PHE A 145 5.11 -0.02 5.57
N ILE A 146 4.91 -1.29 5.84
CA ILE A 146 5.79 -2.37 5.36
C ILE A 146 5.10 -3.08 4.21
N ALA A 147 5.82 -3.23 3.11
CA ALA A 147 5.43 -3.93 1.89
C ALA A 147 6.52 -4.93 1.46
N GLY A 148 6.44 -5.43 0.24
CA GLY A 148 7.45 -6.31 -0.35
C GLY A 148 7.35 -7.78 0.10
N GLY A 149 6.71 -8.61 -0.74
CA GLY A 149 6.62 -10.05 -0.54
C GLY A 149 5.78 -10.52 0.65
N LEU A 150 5.00 -9.63 1.27
CA LEU A 150 4.10 -10.03 2.34
C LEU A 150 2.99 -10.96 1.83
N ASN A 151 2.64 -11.94 2.66
CA ASN A 151 1.57 -12.90 2.46
C ASN A 151 1.03 -13.39 3.82
N GLU A 152 0.06 -14.31 3.81
CA GLU A 152 -0.58 -14.84 5.02
C GLU A 152 0.38 -15.58 5.96
N ASP A 153 1.54 -16.08 5.47
CA ASP A 153 2.48 -16.87 6.25
C ASP A 153 3.51 -16.01 6.98
N ASN A 154 3.84 -14.81 6.46
CA ASN A 154 4.93 -13.98 7.01
C ASN A 154 4.48 -12.64 7.60
N VAL A 155 3.23 -12.23 7.40
CA VAL A 155 2.76 -10.90 7.82
C VAL A 155 2.77 -10.70 9.33
N GLU A 156 2.49 -11.75 10.12
CA GLU A 156 2.53 -11.67 11.59
C GLU A 156 3.96 -11.41 12.09
N GLU A 157 4.94 -12.09 11.50
CA GLU A 157 6.37 -11.88 11.81
C GLU A 157 6.82 -10.46 11.44
N ALA A 158 6.42 -9.96 10.26
CA ALA A 158 6.70 -8.59 9.84
C ALA A 158 6.12 -7.56 10.83
N ILE A 159 4.89 -7.76 11.28
CA ILE A 159 4.25 -6.88 12.27
C ILE A 159 5.00 -6.90 13.62
N GLN A 160 5.42 -8.07 14.08
CA GLN A 160 6.17 -8.22 15.34
C GLN A 160 7.55 -7.55 15.24
N HIS A 161 8.22 -7.70 14.09
CA HIS A 161 9.56 -7.16 13.87
C HIS A 161 9.57 -5.62 13.77
N PHE A 162 8.68 -5.05 12.94
CA PHE A 162 8.71 -3.62 12.63
C PHE A 162 7.73 -2.77 13.44
N THR A 163 6.70 -3.35 14.01
CA THR A 163 5.59 -2.62 14.65
C THR A 163 5.05 -1.49 13.75
N PRO A 164 4.75 -1.74 12.46
CA PRO A 164 4.44 -0.71 11.49
C PRO A 164 3.06 -0.07 11.73
N PHE A 165 2.86 1.13 11.20
CA PHE A 165 1.54 1.75 11.15
C PHE A 165 0.56 0.91 10.33
N ALA A 166 1.00 0.39 9.17
CA ALA A 166 0.23 -0.48 8.31
C ALA A 166 1.11 -1.50 7.58
N VAL A 167 0.51 -2.58 7.13
CA VAL A 167 1.10 -3.52 6.15
C VAL A 167 0.41 -3.37 4.80
N ASP A 168 1.17 -3.48 3.71
CA ASP A 168 0.68 -3.40 2.34
C ASP A 168 0.95 -4.69 1.58
N VAL A 169 -0.07 -5.25 0.97
CA VAL A 169 0.04 -6.47 0.18
C VAL A 169 -0.54 -6.29 -1.22
N SER A 170 0.17 -6.83 -2.21
CA SER A 170 -0.32 -6.89 -3.58
C SER A 170 -0.24 -8.31 -4.14
N SER A 171 0.93 -8.80 -4.52
CA SER A 171 1.11 -10.14 -5.12
C SER A 171 0.84 -11.29 -4.15
N GLY A 172 1.07 -11.09 -2.84
CA GLY A 172 0.86 -12.14 -1.84
C GLY A 172 -0.60 -12.57 -1.65
N VAL A 173 -1.55 -11.81 -2.18
CA VAL A 173 -2.98 -12.17 -2.23
C VAL A 173 -3.45 -12.44 -3.67
N GLU A 174 -2.56 -12.96 -4.51
CA GLU A 174 -2.86 -13.34 -5.89
C GLU A 174 -2.67 -14.84 -6.12
N THR A 175 -3.45 -15.40 -7.05
CA THR A 175 -3.26 -16.72 -7.67
C THR A 175 -3.26 -16.51 -9.18
N ASP A 176 -2.25 -17.02 -9.88
CA ASP A 176 -2.05 -16.84 -11.32
C ASP A 176 -2.13 -15.37 -11.80
N GLY A 177 -1.64 -14.46 -10.94
CA GLY A 177 -1.59 -13.03 -11.23
C GLY A 177 -2.92 -12.29 -11.10
N GLN A 178 -3.96 -12.93 -10.59
CA GLN A 178 -5.27 -12.35 -10.28
C GLN A 178 -5.49 -12.31 -8.76
N LYS A 179 -6.25 -11.32 -8.29
CA LYS A 179 -6.61 -11.24 -6.87
C LYS A 179 -7.44 -12.45 -6.45
N ASP A 180 -6.97 -13.13 -5.43
CA ASP A 180 -7.61 -14.31 -4.85
C ASP A 180 -8.40 -13.87 -3.61
N HIS A 181 -9.71 -14.07 -3.67
CA HIS A 181 -10.64 -13.62 -2.62
C HIS A 181 -10.36 -14.27 -1.26
N GLU A 182 -10.03 -15.55 -1.25
CA GLU A 182 -9.73 -16.25 0.00
C GLU A 182 -8.41 -15.80 0.61
N LYS A 183 -7.39 -15.55 -0.21
CA LYS A 183 -6.11 -15.01 0.26
C LYS A 183 -6.27 -13.59 0.81
N ILE A 184 -7.11 -12.75 0.19
CA ILE A 184 -7.43 -11.41 0.73
C ILE A 184 -8.02 -11.54 2.14
N ILE A 185 -9.03 -12.41 2.31
CA ILE A 185 -9.68 -12.62 3.60
C ILE A 185 -8.66 -13.11 4.63
N ARG A 186 -7.91 -14.19 4.32
CA ARG A 186 -6.93 -14.76 5.25
C ARG A 186 -5.84 -13.77 5.65
N PHE A 187 -5.33 -12.98 4.69
CA PHE A 187 -4.34 -11.95 4.99
C PHE A 187 -4.86 -10.90 5.97
N ILE A 188 -6.07 -10.38 5.73
CA ILE A 188 -6.70 -9.40 6.61
C ILE A 188 -6.95 -10.00 7.99
N GLU A 189 -7.44 -11.22 8.08
CA GLU A 189 -7.65 -11.93 9.34
C GLU A 189 -6.35 -12.12 10.14
N ARG A 190 -5.24 -12.46 9.45
CA ARG A 190 -3.92 -12.55 10.10
C ARG A 190 -3.50 -11.22 10.72
N VAL A 191 -3.64 -10.12 10.00
CA VAL A 191 -3.30 -8.79 10.50
C VAL A 191 -4.18 -8.38 11.68
N LYS A 192 -5.49 -8.62 11.60
CA LYS A 192 -6.46 -8.18 12.62
C LYS A 192 -6.48 -9.07 13.88
N ASN A 193 -6.27 -10.37 13.74
CA ASN A 193 -6.41 -11.36 14.82
C ASN A 193 -5.07 -11.84 15.39
N GLY A 194 -3.97 -11.76 14.61
CA GLY A 194 -2.64 -12.22 15.05
C GLY A 194 -2.13 -11.52 16.30
N ILE A 195 -2.52 -10.27 16.53
CA ILE A 195 -2.12 -9.45 17.68
C ILE A 195 -2.89 -9.85 18.97
N SER A 196 -4.04 -10.54 18.86
CA SER A 196 -4.86 -10.93 20.00
C SER A 196 -4.37 -12.17 20.74
N ARG A 197 -3.40 -12.92 20.24
CA ARG A 197 -2.92 -14.18 20.84
C ARG A 197 -1.65 -14.04 21.68
N THR A 198 -1.06 -12.86 21.77
CA THR A 198 0.14 -12.60 22.61
C THR A 198 -0.25 -11.75 23.82
N LYS A 199 -1.01 -12.35 24.75
CA LYS A 199 -1.17 -11.89 26.14
C LYS A 199 -1.01 -13.05 27.08
#